data_dfc599f3ffffdbf55547e07a36c3104e
#
_entry.id   dfc599f3ffffdbf55547e07a36c3104e
#
_cell.length_a   1.000
_cell.length_b   1.000
_cell.length_c   1.000
_cell.angle_alpha   90.00
_cell.angle_beta   90.00
_cell.angle_gamma   90.00
#
_symmetry.space_group_name_H-M   'P 1'
#
loop_
_entity.id
_entity.type
_entity.pdbx_description
1 polymer ?
#
loop_
_entity_poly.entity_id
_entity_poly.type
_entity_poly.pdbx_seq_one_letter_code
_entity_poly.pdbx_strand_id
1 'polypeptide(L)'
;MQNLKRQKILLRGLSLLAAFCLSACAYALSVTNFPAADTSLMEVAPDHNNGGQGFVLAGRTQNGPHNRALYRFEFSNLPGDAIIQSAVLQLEVTRQPGDASAINSPFGLHRMLKPWGEGTNIATSNPGQGTPATPGEATWTHSFYPTNAWAAPGCAAGIDYASGESSFQFIYDPDLSPYRFESTPEMADDVQEWVSHPQNNFGWLLIGDDDTIFTARRFNSREDPNAKPLLEVSFILPARIDRVSKIGNQFKLSFVALPGQSYTVEFRDAFSTGTWQTLADAGYFAETNRVLVVDIAAATQRFYRVATH
;
A
#
# COMPACT_ATOMS: atom_id res chain seq x y z
N MET A 1 76.69 34.01 -25.59
CA MET A 1 75.61 33.78 -26.54
C MET A 1 74.98 32.44 -26.25
N GLN A 2 73.87 32.40 -25.49
CA GLN A 2 73.11 31.20 -25.28
C GLN A 2 71.66 31.51 -25.52
N ASN A 3 71.07 30.80 -26.49
CA ASN A 3 69.67 30.88 -26.89
C ASN A 3 68.79 30.16 -25.87
N LEU A 4 67.90 30.86 -25.15
CA LEU A 4 66.84 30.25 -24.37
C LEU A 4 65.62 29.97 -25.28
N LYS A 5 65.35 28.69 -25.53
CA LYS A 5 64.13 28.24 -26.15
C LYS A 5 62.97 28.33 -25.13
N ARG A 6 61.97 29.13 -25.45
CA ARG A 6 60.68 29.18 -24.72
C ARG A 6 59.84 27.94 -25.08
N GLN A 7 59.63 27.03 -24.12
CA GLN A 7 58.61 25.99 -24.23
C GLN A 7 57.24 26.58 -23.90
N LYS A 8 56.32 26.49 -24.86
CA LYS A 8 54.89 26.74 -24.62
C LYS A 8 54.25 25.52 -23.99
N ILE A 9 53.82 25.63 -22.74
CA ILE A 9 53.00 24.63 -22.06
C ILE A 9 51.54 24.86 -22.50
N LEU A 10 50.99 23.90 -23.26
CA LEU A 10 49.58 23.86 -23.60
C LEU A 10 48.82 23.23 -22.42
N LEU A 11 48.14 24.02 -21.58
CA LEU A 11 47.13 23.50 -20.64
C LEU A 11 45.92 23.06 -21.44
N ARG A 12 45.72 21.74 -21.57
CA ARG A 12 44.45 21.17 -21.96
C ARG A 12 43.52 21.21 -20.77
N GLY A 13 42.58 22.14 -20.78
CA GLY A 13 41.48 22.17 -19.82
C GLY A 13 40.58 20.93 -20.03
N LEU A 14 40.61 20.02 -19.08
CA LEU A 14 39.66 18.92 -18.98
C LEU A 14 38.37 19.48 -18.34
N SER A 15 37.38 19.84 -19.14
CA SER A 15 36.06 20.20 -18.66
C SER A 15 35.36 18.94 -18.17
N LEU A 16 35.38 18.73 -16.83
CA LEU A 16 34.54 17.72 -16.18
C LEU A 16 33.08 18.23 -16.25
N LEU A 17 32.29 17.73 -17.20
CA LEU A 17 30.83 17.89 -17.17
C LEU A 17 30.31 16.99 -16.03
N ALA A 18 30.08 17.57 -14.85
CA ALA A 18 29.32 16.90 -13.81
C ALA A 18 27.85 16.86 -14.30
N ALA A 19 27.41 15.70 -14.79
CA ALA A 19 26.00 15.43 -15.02
C ALA A 19 25.34 15.35 -13.65
N PHE A 20 24.72 16.44 -13.20
CA PHE A 20 23.75 16.40 -12.11
C PHE A 20 22.53 15.64 -12.62
N CYS A 21 22.41 14.36 -12.26
CA CYS A 21 21.12 13.66 -12.29
C CYS A 21 20.21 14.35 -11.26
N LEU A 22 19.46 15.35 -11.69
CA LEU A 22 18.28 15.78 -10.97
C LEU A 22 17.27 14.65 -11.09
N SER A 23 17.21 13.79 -10.07
CA SER A 23 16.08 12.88 -9.88
C SER A 23 14.87 13.79 -9.69
N ALA A 24 14.03 13.92 -10.71
CA ALA A 24 12.73 14.55 -10.57
C ALA A 24 11.93 13.69 -9.60
N CYS A 25 11.81 14.14 -8.35
CA CYS A 25 10.85 13.55 -7.43
C CYS A 25 9.46 13.84 -8.00
N ALA A 26 8.80 12.83 -8.54
CA ALA A 26 7.37 12.90 -8.81
C ALA A 26 6.68 13.15 -7.47
N TYR A 27 5.91 14.23 -7.37
CA TYR A 27 5.04 14.44 -6.20
C TYR A 27 3.89 13.47 -6.32
N ALA A 28 3.97 12.35 -5.58
CA ALA A 28 2.86 11.45 -5.44
C ALA A 28 1.72 12.18 -4.70
N LEU A 29 0.52 12.03 -5.19
CA LEU A 29 -0.68 12.41 -4.44
C LEU A 29 -0.80 11.47 -3.25
N SER A 30 -1.33 11.93 -2.12
CA SER A 30 -1.56 11.09 -0.96
C SER A 30 -2.97 11.23 -0.43
N VAL A 31 -3.51 10.13 0.09
CA VAL A 31 -4.77 10.07 0.82
C VAL A 31 -4.59 9.29 2.09
N THR A 32 -5.39 9.64 3.09
CA THR A 32 -5.47 8.91 4.35
C THR A 32 -6.81 8.18 4.41
N ASN A 33 -6.76 6.88 4.72
CA ASN A 33 -7.92 6.04 4.88
C ASN A 33 -7.98 5.50 6.31
N PHE A 34 -9.20 5.36 6.83
CA PHE A 34 -9.48 4.70 8.10
C PHE A 34 -10.12 3.33 7.82
N PRO A 35 -10.05 2.36 8.76
CA PRO A 35 -10.67 1.07 8.54
C PRO A 35 -12.17 1.21 8.30
N ALA A 36 -12.66 0.46 7.33
CA ALA A 36 -14.09 0.26 7.09
C ALA A 36 -14.65 -0.87 7.96
N ALA A 37 -13.77 -1.79 8.36
CA ALA A 37 -14.10 -2.90 9.26
C ALA A 37 -12.83 -3.39 9.98
N ASP A 38 -12.99 -3.81 11.24
CA ASP A 38 -11.96 -4.55 11.99
C ASP A 38 -12.58 -5.45 13.07
N THR A 39 -11.87 -6.49 13.47
CA THR A 39 -12.27 -7.40 14.55
C THR A 39 -11.10 -8.27 14.99
N SER A 40 -11.28 -9.01 16.09
CA SER A 40 -10.30 -9.99 16.57
C SER A 40 -10.78 -11.41 16.36
N LEU A 41 -9.86 -12.30 16.05
CA LEU A 41 -10.03 -13.74 16.12
C LEU A 41 -9.36 -14.22 17.40
N MET A 42 -10.14 -14.80 18.35
CA MET A 42 -9.69 -15.09 19.71
C MET A 42 -9.76 -16.60 19.98
N GLU A 43 -8.62 -17.28 20.10
CA GLU A 43 -8.56 -18.72 20.34
C GLU A 43 -9.19 -19.12 21.68
N VAL A 44 -9.05 -18.27 22.71
CA VAL A 44 -9.59 -18.52 24.05
C VAL A 44 -11.12 -18.55 24.09
N ALA A 45 -11.77 -17.91 23.12
CA ALA A 45 -13.22 -17.84 22.97
C ALA A 45 -13.58 -18.00 21.47
N PRO A 46 -13.50 -19.24 20.94
CA PRO A 46 -13.43 -19.49 19.50
C PRO A 46 -14.70 -19.14 18.72
N ASP A 47 -15.85 -19.01 19.39
CA ASP A 47 -17.14 -18.64 18.81
C ASP A 47 -17.61 -17.24 19.27
N HIS A 48 -16.69 -16.42 19.78
CA HIS A 48 -16.96 -15.05 20.17
C HIS A 48 -16.48 -14.06 19.12
N ASN A 49 -17.04 -12.85 19.17
CA ASN A 49 -16.68 -11.69 18.37
C ASN A 49 -16.52 -10.45 19.26
N ASN A 50 -15.76 -9.47 18.79
CA ASN A 50 -15.59 -8.17 19.45
C ASN A 50 -15.51 -7.00 18.47
N GLY A 51 -16.16 -7.10 17.30
CA GLY A 51 -16.06 -6.13 16.21
C GLY A 51 -16.57 -4.72 16.53
N GLY A 52 -17.36 -4.54 17.60
CA GLY A 52 -17.75 -3.20 18.09
C GLY A 52 -16.84 -2.64 19.19
N GLN A 53 -15.75 -3.35 19.55
CA GLN A 53 -14.88 -2.95 20.63
C GLN A 53 -13.88 -1.88 20.18
N GLY A 54 -13.57 -0.88 21.03
CA GLY A 54 -12.58 0.18 20.73
C GLY A 54 -11.12 -0.30 20.56
N PHE A 55 -10.91 -1.61 20.44
CA PHE A 55 -9.60 -2.22 20.18
C PHE A 55 -9.75 -3.60 19.55
N VAL A 56 -8.69 -4.04 18.87
CA VAL A 56 -8.50 -5.40 18.40
C VAL A 56 -7.27 -6.05 19.06
N LEU A 57 -7.18 -7.37 18.98
CA LEU A 57 -6.16 -8.18 19.64
C LEU A 57 -5.34 -8.96 18.61
N ALA A 58 -4.01 -8.94 18.74
CA ALA A 58 -3.11 -9.85 18.03
C ALA A 58 -1.96 -10.29 18.93
N GLY A 59 -1.34 -11.43 18.60
CA GLY A 59 -0.24 -12.04 19.36
C GLY A 59 -0.72 -13.07 20.39
N ARG A 60 0.21 -13.67 21.10
CA ARG A 60 -0.01 -14.78 22.00
C ARG A 60 -0.10 -14.33 23.46
N THR A 61 -1.14 -14.74 24.16
CA THR A 61 -1.35 -14.37 25.56
C THR A 61 -0.34 -15.04 26.49
N GLN A 62 -0.26 -14.58 27.74
CA GLN A 62 0.55 -15.24 28.77
C GLN A 62 0.14 -16.67 29.06
N ASN A 63 -1.12 -17.02 28.84
CA ASN A 63 -1.69 -18.36 29.11
C ASN A 63 -1.65 -19.28 27.88
N GLY A 64 -1.08 -18.81 26.77
CA GLY A 64 -0.87 -19.59 25.56
C GLY A 64 -1.80 -19.29 24.38
N PRO A 65 -3.11 -19.00 24.54
CA PRO A 65 -4.01 -18.76 23.41
C PRO A 65 -3.55 -17.62 22.50
N HIS A 66 -3.80 -17.80 21.20
CA HIS A 66 -3.48 -16.84 20.15
C HIS A 66 -4.62 -15.86 19.94
N ASN A 67 -4.27 -14.68 19.44
CA ASN A 67 -5.19 -13.72 18.88
C ASN A 67 -4.66 -13.24 17.55
N ARG A 68 -5.54 -12.94 16.60
CA ARG A 68 -5.22 -12.34 15.32
C ARG A 68 -6.20 -11.20 15.06
N ALA A 69 -5.75 -10.11 14.45
CA ALA A 69 -6.61 -8.99 14.15
C ALA A 69 -6.85 -8.87 12.65
N LEU A 70 -8.08 -8.55 12.28
CA LEU A 70 -8.48 -8.28 10.90
C LEU A 70 -8.69 -6.78 10.74
N TYR A 71 -8.20 -6.22 9.62
CA TYR A 71 -8.42 -4.83 9.23
C TYR A 71 -8.76 -4.77 7.74
N ARG A 72 -9.82 -4.03 7.38
CA ARG A 72 -10.18 -3.75 6.00
C ARG A 72 -10.36 -2.25 5.81
N PHE A 73 -9.75 -1.72 4.76
CA PHE A 73 -9.83 -0.32 4.34
C PHE A 73 -10.62 -0.21 3.03
N GLU A 74 -11.28 0.91 2.81
CA GLU A 74 -12.00 1.20 1.57
C GLU A 74 -11.24 2.28 0.77
N PHE A 75 -11.27 2.16 -0.56
CA PHE A 75 -10.51 3.02 -1.47
C PHE A 75 -11.41 3.74 -2.50
N SER A 76 -12.68 3.96 -2.19
CA SER A 76 -13.61 4.66 -3.05
C SER A 76 -13.25 6.14 -3.30
N ASN A 77 -12.35 6.69 -2.49
CA ASN A 77 -11.78 8.03 -2.64
C ASN A 77 -10.59 8.09 -3.62
N LEU A 78 -10.09 6.94 -4.12
CA LEU A 78 -9.07 6.86 -5.15
C LEU A 78 -9.70 6.61 -6.52
N PRO A 79 -9.18 7.25 -7.60
CA PRO A 79 -9.53 6.87 -8.96
C PRO A 79 -9.15 5.41 -9.24
N GLY A 80 -10.01 4.66 -9.94
CA GLY A 80 -9.78 3.23 -10.22
C GLY A 80 -8.59 2.95 -11.14
N ASP A 81 -8.01 3.97 -11.76
CA ASP A 81 -6.79 3.92 -12.57
C ASP A 81 -5.56 4.53 -11.86
N ALA A 82 -5.67 4.85 -10.57
CA ALA A 82 -4.52 5.28 -9.77
C ALA A 82 -3.44 4.20 -9.74
N ILE A 83 -2.19 4.63 -9.86
CA ILE A 83 -1.01 3.76 -9.75
C ILE A 83 -0.42 3.97 -8.35
N ILE A 84 -0.54 2.96 -7.51
CA ILE A 84 -0.09 3.02 -6.13
C ILE A 84 1.44 3.03 -6.08
N GLN A 85 1.99 3.97 -5.34
CA GLN A 85 3.44 4.12 -5.15
C GLN A 85 3.89 3.61 -3.79
N SER A 86 3.07 3.81 -2.77
CA SER A 86 3.35 3.33 -1.42
C SER A 86 2.07 3.21 -0.60
N ALA A 87 2.11 2.35 0.41
CA ALA A 87 1.08 2.24 1.44
C ALA A 87 1.76 2.06 2.80
N VAL A 88 1.36 2.83 3.80
CA VAL A 88 1.91 2.78 5.16
C VAL A 88 0.77 2.70 6.15
N LEU A 89 0.74 1.63 6.95
CA LEU A 89 -0.27 1.46 8.00
C LEU A 89 0.31 1.88 9.35
N GLN A 90 -0.41 2.75 10.07
CA GLN A 90 -0.09 3.15 11.43
C GLN A 90 -1.11 2.55 12.40
N LEU A 91 -0.60 1.87 13.41
CA LEU A 91 -1.38 1.28 14.49
C LEU A 91 -0.87 1.77 15.84
N GLU A 92 -1.78 2.07 16.75
CA GLU A 92 -1.41 2.36 18.13
C GLU A 92 -1.62 1.13 19.00
N VAL A 93 -0.64 0.83 19.85
CA VAL A 93 -0.79 -0.16 20.92
C VAL A 93 -1.42 0.53 22.12
N THR A 94 -2.64 0.15 22.44
CA THR A 94 -3.39 0.73 23.56
C THR A 94 -3.18 -0.03 24.86
N ARG A 95 -2.69 -1.28 24.80
CA ARG A 95 -2.35 -2.09 25.96
C ARG A 95 -1.42 -3.23 25.59
N GLN A 96 -0.53 -3.57 26.53
CA GLN A 96 0.33 -4.75 26.54
C GLN A 96 0.10 -5.57 27.83
N PRO A 97 0.69 -6.79 27.98
CA PRO A 97 0.71 -7.50 29.26
C PRO A 97 1.24 -6.62 30.38
N GLY A 98 0.59 -6.65 31.54
CA GLY A 98 0.78 -5.68 32.63
C GLY A 98 2.01 -5.91 33.52
N ASP A 99 2.97 -6.71 33.09
CA ASP A 99 4.19 -7.02 33.82
C ASP A 99 5.45 -6.77 32.94
N ALA A 100 6.60 -6.84 33.56
CA ALA A 100 7.89 -6.68 32.90
C ALA A 100 8.24 -7.80 31.90
N SER A 101 7.33 -8.73 31.67
CA SER A 101 7.49 -9.86 30.74
C SER A 101 7.03 -9.57 29.32
N ALA A 102 6.48 -8.37 29.01
CA ALA A 102 6.19 -7.99 27.64
C ALA A 102 7.44 -8.07 26.76
N ILE A 103 7.31 -8.73 25.62
CA ILE A 103 8.41 -9.04 24.72
C ILE A 103 8.27 -8.21 23.44
N ASN A 104 9.36 -7.62 22.97
CA ASN A 104 9.44 -7.03 21.66
C ASN A 104 9.40 -8.16 20.62
N SER A 105 8.35 -8.23 19.82
CA SER A 105 8.11 -9.33 18.89
C SER A 105 7.64 -8.85 17.52
N PRO A 106 7.89 -9.63 16.45
CA PRO A 106 7.41 -9.30 15.11
C PRO A 106 5.89 -9.46 15.01
N PHE A 107 5.27 -8.56 14.26
CA PHE A 107 3.89 -8.64 13.82
C PHE A 107 3.85 -8.46 12.31
N GLY A 108 3.28 -9.42 11.59
CA GLY A 108 3.16 -9.43 10.14
C GLY A 108 1.74 -9.10 9.68
N LEU A 109 1.63 -8.34 8.61
CA LEU A 109 0.38 -8.13 7.87
C LEU A 109 0.32 -9.14 6.73
N HIS A 110 -0.75 -9.90 6.63
CA HIS A 110 -0.98 -10.88 5.57
C HIS A 110 -2.27 -10.55 4.82
N ARG A 111 -2.22 -10.50 3.50
CA ARG A 111 -3.40 -10.21 2.69
C ARG A 111 -4.45 -11.31 2.86
N MET A 112 -5.68 -10.93 3.20
CA MET A 112 -6.81 -11.86 3.26
C MET A 112 -7.23 -12.29 1.85
N LEU A 113 -7.55 -13.58 1.69
CA LEU A 113 -7.98 -14.20 0.44
C LEU A 113 -9.48 -14.53 0.46
N LYS A 114 -10.13 -14.37 1.60
CA LYS A 114 -11.56 -14.64 1.78
C LYS A 114 -12.27 -13.50 2.51
N PRO A 115 -13.53 -13.23 2.17
CA PRO A 115 -14.34 -12.25 2.89
C PRO A 115 -14.67 -12.73 4.30
N TRP A 116 -14.92 -11.75 5.17
CA TRP A 116 -15.28 -11.94 6.57
C TRP A 116 -16.25 -10.86 7.08
N GLY A 117 -16.95 -11.15 8.15
CA GLY A 117 -17.89 -10.24 8.78
C GLY A 117 -17.31 -9.60 10.04
N GLU A 118 -17.42 -8.29 10.19
CA GLU A 118 -16.87 -7.56 11.33
C GLU A 118 -17.59 -7.89 12.64
N GLY A 119 -18.90 -7.71 12.65
CA GLY A 119 -19.71 -7.73 13.85
C GLY A 119 -19.80 -6.38 14.56
N THR A 120 -20.64 -6.37 15.61
CA THR A 120 -20.89 -5.16 16.43
C THR A 120 -20.79 -5.45 17.93
N ASN A 121 -20.23 -6.58 18.30
CA ASN A 121 -20.19 -7.05 19.69
C ASN A 121 -19.22 -6.22 20.55
N ILE A 122 -19.70 -5.82 21.74
CA ILE A 122 -18.94 -5.10 22.75
C ILE A 122 -19.00 -5.89 24.05
N ALA A 123 -17.85 -6.38 24.52
CA ALA A 123 -17.76 -7.04 25.81
C ALA A 123 -17.58 -6.04 26.93
N THR A 124 -18.54 -5.98 27.86
CA THR A 124 -18.49 -5.11 29.04
C THR A 124 -17.72 -5.74 30.22
N SER A 125 -17.73 -7.08 30.30
CA SER A 125 -16.90 -7.84 31.22
C SER A 125 -15.92 -8.70 30.43
N ASN A 126 -14.67 -8.76 30.86
CA ASN A 126 -13.60 -9.51 30.19
C ASN A 126 -13.45 -9.19 28.68
N PRO A 127 -13.21 -7.94 28.32
CA PRO A 127 -13.25 -7.49 26.92
C PRO A 127 -12.22 -8.16 26.01
N GLY A 128 -11.21 -8.87 26.58
CA GLY A 128 -10.25 -9.68 25.81
C GLY A 128 -10.81 -11.03 25.33
N GLN A 129 -12.06 -11.36 25.65
CA GLN A 129 -12.73 -12.58 25.18
C GLN A 129 -13.96 -12.32 24.31
N GLY A 130 -14.30 -11.05 24.07
CA GLY A 130 -15.50 -10.71 23.32
C GLY A 130 -16.80 -11.21 23.94
N THR A 131 -17.83 -11.34 23.12
CA THR A 131 -19.13 -11.95 23.47
C THR A 131 -19.54 -12.97 22.41
N PRO A 132 -20.46 -13.91 22.71
CA PRO A 132 -20.96 -14.89 21.74
C PRO A 132 -21.33 -14.21 20.42
N ALA A 133 -20.82 -14.74 19.31
CA ALA A 133 -21.04 -14.17 17.99
C ALA A 133 -22.49 -14.32 17.53
N THR A 134 -22.96 -13.35 16.78
CA THR A 134 -24.23 -13.41 16.04
C THR A 134 -23.98 -13.85 14.60
N PRO A 135 -25.02 -14.33 13.88
CA PRO A 135 -24.86 -14.78 12.50
C PRO A 135 -24.24 -13.73 11.59
N GLY A 136 -23.21 -14.11 10.85
CA GLY A 136 -22.50 -13.25 9.91
C GLY A 136 -21.22 -12.65 10.44
N GLU A 137 -20.87 -12.81 11.71
CA GLU A 137 -19.66 -12.26 12.32
C GLU A 137 -18.46 -13.20 12.19
N ALA A 138 -17.25 -12.66 12.07
CA ALA A 138 -16.03 -13.45 12.12
C ALA A 138 -15.68 -13.86 13.54
N THR A 139 -15.21 -15.10 13.67
CA THR A 139 -14.74 -15.71 14.92
C THR A 139 -13.43 -16.45 14.66
N TRP A 140 -12.84 -17.05 15.70
CA TRP A 140 -11.65 -17.89 15.52
C TRP A 140 -11.89 -19.07 14.57
N THR A 141 -13.13 -19.58 14.52
CA THR A 141 -13.50 -20.76 13.73
C THR A 141 -14.19 -20.42 12.40
N HIS A 142 -14.78 -19.24 12.26
CA HIS A 142 -15.59 -18.88 11.08
C HIS A 142 -15.24 -17.50 10.51
N SER A 143 -15.32 -17.39 9.20
CA SER A 143 -15.30 -16.09 8.50
C SER A 143 -16.67 -15.39 8.56
N PHE A 144 -17.75 -16.20 8.60
CA PHE A 144 -19.13 -15.78 8.84
C PHE A 144 -19.82 -16.84 9.71
N TYR A 145 -19.90 -16.59 11.02
CA TYR A 145 -20.52 -17.50 11.96
C TYR A 145 -22.03 -17.65 11.70
N PRO A 146 -22.63 -18.82 11.85
CA PRO A 146 -22.01 -20.14 12.00
C PRO A 146 -21.87 -20.90 10.67
N THR A 147 -21.95 -20.21 9.51
CA THR A 147 -22.14 -20.84 8.20
C THR A 147 -20.85 -21.11 7.44
N ASN A 148 -19.89 -20.19 7.49
CA ASN A 148 -18.68 -20.24 6.67
C ASN A 148 -17.45 -20.39 7.60
N ALA A 149 -16.96 -21.61 7.76
CA ALA A 149 -15.75 -21.85 8.53
C ALA A 149 -14.49 -21.41 7.76
N TRP A 150 -13.46 -20.99 8.49
CA TRP A 150 -12.10 -20.89 7.96
C TRP A 150 -11.60 -22.30 7.55
N ALA A 151 -10.59 -22.37 6.69
CA ALA A 151 -9.97 -23.65 6.31
C ALA A 151 -9.29 -24.34 7.51
N ALA A 152 -8.82 -23.54 8.49
CA ALA A 152 -8.44 -24.01 9.82
C ALA A 152 -8.80 -22.94 10.85
N PRO A 153 -9.02 -23.30 12.12
CA PRO A 153 -9.24 -22.32 13.20
C PRO A 153 -8.11 -21.27 13.24
N GLY A 154 -8.46 -20.00 13.31
CA GLY A 154 -7.52 -18.90 13.27
C GLY A 154 -7.02 -18.51 11.86
N CYS A 155 -7.60 -19.04 10.80
CA CYS A 155 -7.24 -18.90 9.38
C CYS A 155 -6.04 -19.77 8.97
N ALA A 156 -6.11 -20.34 7.77
CA ALA A 156 -5.04 -21.14 7.16
C ALA A 156 -4.23 -20.33 6.15
N ALA A 157 -2.91 -20.37 6.28
CA ALA A 157 -1.98 -19.79 5.32
C ALA A 157 -2.15 -20.39 3.91
N GLY A 158 -2.10 -19.57 2.88
CA GLY A 158 -2.25 -19.97 1.48
C GLY A 158 -3.69 -20.31 1.06
N ILE A 159 -4.66 -20.30 1.99
CA ILE A 159 -6.07 -20.62 1.71
C ILE A 159 -6.99 -19.48 2.18
N ASP A 160 -6.89 -19.05 3.43
CA ASP A 160 -7.69 -17.97 4.00
C ASP A 160 -6.93 -16.63 3.91
N TYR A 161 -5.60 -16.66 4.00
CA TYR A 161 -4.72 -15.52 3.82
C TYR A 161 -3.45 -15.89 3.05
N ALA A 162 -2.78 -14.93 2.46
CA ALA A 162 -1.51 -15.10 1.75
C ALA A 162 -0.39 -15.53 2.71
N SER A 163 0.39 -16.54 2.35
CA SER A 163 1.46 -17.06 3.20
C SER A 163 2.62 -16.06 3.37
N GLY A 164 2.85 -15.17 2.38
CA GLY A 164 3.83 -14.10 2.47
C GLY A 164 3.26 -12.92 3.25
N GLU A 165 4.14 -12.21 3.95
CA GLU A 165 3.81 -10.96 4.63
C GLU A 165 3.77 -9.81 3.62
N SER A 166 2.75 -8.95 3.72
CA SER A 166 2.69 -7.70 2.98
C SER A 166 3.64 -6.66 3.59
N SER A 167 3.74 -6.63 4.92
CA SER A 167 4.68 -5.82 5.69
C SER A 167 4.79 -6.37 7.10
N PHE A 168 5.84 -6.00 7.84
CA PHE A 168 5.96 -6.37 9.24
C PHE A 168 6.56 -5.25 10.08
N GLN A 169 6.35 -5.30 11.41
CA GLN A 169 6.90 -4.38 12.38
C GLN A 169 7.18 -5.08 13.70
N PHE A 170 8.29 -4.74 14.36
CA PHE A 170 8.54 -5.12 15.75
C PHE A 170 7.75 -4.23 16.69
N ILE A 171 6.97 -4.84 17.59
CA ILE A 171 6.06 -4.12 18.50
C ILE A 171 6.35 -4.52 19.95
N TYR A 172 6.51 -3.50 20.79
CA TYR A 172 6.81 -3.68 22.20
C TYR A 172 5.84 -2.90 23.07
N ASP A 173 6.05 -1.62 23.24
CA ASP A 173 5.50 -0.77 24.30
C ASP A 173 4.45 0.21 23.75
N PRO A 174 3.32 0.44 24.46
CA PRO A 174 2.37 1.50 24.09
C PRO A 174 3.01 2.88 23.94
N ASP A 175 4.01 3.21 24.75
CA ASP A 175 4.67 4.52 24.73
C ASP A 175 5.50 4.77 23.44
N LEU A 176 5.74 3.73 22.64
CA LEU A 176 6.41 3.82 21.34
C LEU A 176 5.42 3.96 20.17
N SER A 177 4.13 4.03 20.44
CA SER A 177 3.09 4.24 19.42
C SER A 177 3.16 5.65 18.81
N PRO A 178 2.74 5.85 17.54
CA PRO A 178 2.21 4.82 16.65
C PRO A 178 3.31 3.94 16.02
N TYR A 179 3.02 2.68 15.85
CA TYR A 179 3.87 1.76 15.09
C TYR A 179 3.52 1.83 13.60
N ARG A 180 4.55 1.92 12.77
CA ARG A 180 4.42 2.06 11.32
C ARG A 180 4.82 0.76 10.64
N PHE A 181 3.88 0.15 9.94
CA PHE A 181 4.15 -0.88 8.95
C PHE A 181 4.52 -0.15 7.65
N GLU A 182 5.81 -0.07 7.39
CA GLU A 182 6.33 0.68 6.25
C GLU A 182 5.96 0.01 4.93
N SER A 183 5.90 0.81 3.87
CA SER A 183 5.55 0.33 2.55
C SER A 183 6.59 -0.65 2.02
N THR A 184 6.11 -1.78 1.57
CA THR A 184 6.86 -2.76 0.77
C THR A 184 6.22 -2.85 -0.62
N PRO A 185 6.88 -3.45 -1.62
CA PRO A 185 6.24 -3.76 -2.89
C PRO A 185 4.97 -4.58 -2.73
N GLU A 186 4.98 -5.58 -1.85
CA GLU A 186 3.85 -6.47 -1.58
C GLU A 186 2.65 -5.73 -0.98
N MET A 187 2.90 -4.80 -0.05
CA MET A 187 1.84 -3.98 0.55
C MET A 187 1.25 -2.98 -0.46
N ALA A 188 2.09 -2.40 -1.32
CA ALA A 188 1.65 -1.52 -2.40
C ALA A 188 0.83 -2.30 -3.45
N ASP A 189 1.25 -3.52 -3.80
CA ASP A 189 0.55 -4.42 -4.73
C ASP A 189 -0.81 -4.86 -4.17
N ASP A 190 -0.93 -5.10 -2.86
CA ASP A 190 -2.21 -5.40 -2.22
C ASP A 190 -3.20 -4.24 -2.39
N VAL A 191 -2.76 -3.01 -2.09
CA VAL A 191 -3.59 -1.81 -2.26
C VAL A 191 -3.91 -1.58 -3.73
N GLN A 192 -2.95 -1.80 -4.65
CA GLN A 192 -3.18 -1.71 -6.09
C GLN A 192 -4.26 -2.70 -6.56
N GLU A 193 -4.20 -3.94 -6.10
CA GLU A 193 -5.22 -4.95 -6.39
C GLU A 193 -6.60 -4.48 -5.92
N TRP A 194 -6.70 -3.94 -4.71
CA TRP A 194 -7.99 -3.51 -4.14
C TRP A 194 -8.55 -2.24 -4.79
N VAL A 195 -7.70 -1.34 -5.26
CA VAL A 195 -8.13 -0.18 -6.04
C VAL A 195 -8.63 -0.59 -7.41
N SER A 196 -7.93 -1.52 -8.07
CA SER A 196 -8.27 -2.02 -9.42
C SER A 196 -9.46 -3.00 -9.39
N HIS A 197 -9.57 -3.81 -8.34
CA HIS A 197 -10.58 -4.86 -8.17
C HIS A 197 -11.20 -4.82 -6.75
N PRO A 198 -12.07 -3.84 -6.46
CA PRO A 198 -12.62 -3.64 -5.11
C PRO A 198 -13.31 -4.87 -4.50
N GLN A 199 -13.84 -5.77 -5.34
CA GLN A 199 -14.47 -7.02 -4.91
C GLN A 199 -13.48 -8.02 -4.28
N ASN A 200 -12.17 -7.86 -4.48
CA ASN A 200 -11.12 -8.69 -3.90
C ASN A 200 -10.52 -8.07 -2.62
N ASN A 201 -11.08 -6.95 -2.16
CA ASN A 201 -10.64 -6.28 -0.96
C ASN A 201 -11.21 -6.93 0.29
N PHE A 202 -10.43 -7.82 0.87
CA PHE A 202 -10.75 -8.43 2.16
C PHE A 202 -9.83 -7.95 3.28
N GLY A 203 -8.92 -7.01 3.00
CA GLY A 203 -8.00 -6.41 3.96
C GLY A 203 -6.85 -7.30 4.37
N TRP A 204 -6.29 -7.02 5.54
CA TRP A 204 -5.15 -7.74 6.12
C TRP A 204 -5.52 -8.45 7.41
N LEU A 205 -4.86 -9.58 7.65
CA LEU A 205 -4.75 -10.27 8.93
C LEU A 205 -3.43 -9.87 9.59
N LEU A 206 -3.49 -9.32 10.78
CA LEU A 206 -2.33 -9.04 11.62
C LEU A 206 -2.06 -10.25 12.51
N ILE A 207 -0.90 -10.85 12.34
CA ILE A 207 -0.42 -12.01 13.09
C ILE A 207 0.82 -11.59 13.88
N GLY A 208 0.83 -11.83 15.19
CA GLY A 208 2.02 -11.69 16.03
C GLY A 208 2.86 -12.97 16.04
N ASP A 209 3.88 -13.00 16.86
CA ASP A 209 4.69 -14.20 17.10
C ASP A 209 3.82 -15.32 17.71
N ASP A 210 3.56 -16.35 16.94
CA ASP A 210 2.73 -17.48 17.33
C ASP A 210 3.48 -18.47 18.27
N ASP A 211 4.80 -18.39 18.37
CA ASP A 211 5.61 -19.31 19.20
C ASP A 211 5.85 -18.78 20.61
N THR A 212 5.90 -17.45 20.79
CA THR A 212 6.29 -16.82 22.05
C THR A 212 5.06 -16.28 22.80
N ILE A 213 4.85 -16.72 24.06
CA ILE A 213 3.84 -16.16 24.96
C ILE A 213 4.22 -14.73 25.39
N PHE A 214 3.27 -13.96 25.97
CA PHE A 214 3.40 -12.56 26.37
C PHE A 214 3.56 -11.57 25.20
N THR A 215 3.28 -12.00 23.98
CA THR A 215 3.36 -11.12 22.79
C THR A 215 2.03 -10.44 22.46
N ALA A 216 0.93 -10.83 23.10
CA ALA A 216 -0.39 -10.23 22.86
C ALA A 216 -0.38 -8.71 23.05
N ARG A 217 -0.99 -7.97 22.12
CA ARG A 217 -1.21 -6.53 22.19
C ARG A 217 -2.66 -6.20 21.89
N ARG A 218 -3.15 -5.12 22.51
CA ARG A 218 -4.34 -4.41 22.05
C ARG A 218 -3.90 -3.31 21.12
N PHE A 219 -4.44 -3.33 19.93
CA PHE A 219 -4.29 -2.26 18.96
C PHE A 219 -5.58 -1.46 18.89
N ASN A 220 -5.47 -0.19 18.50
CA ASN A 220 -6.63 0.63 18.20
C ASN A 220 -7.51 -0.02 17.11
N SER A 221 -8.81 0.26 17.17
CA SER A 221 -9.80 -0.12 16.16
C SER A 221 -10.45 1.10 15.53
N ARG A 222 -11.33 0.91 14.57
CA ARG A 222 -12.12 2.01 14.00
C ARG A 222 -13.11 2.64 15.01
N GLU A 223 -13.46 1.91 16.06
CA GLU A 223 -14.31 2.35 17.17
C GLU A 223 -13.54 3.05 18.29
N ASP A 224 -12.20 3.06 18.24
CA ASP A 224 -11.41 3.79 19.25
C ASP A 224 -11.74 5.29 19.21
N PRO A 225 -12.17 5.88 20.34
CA PRO A 225 -12.55 7.29 20.36
C PRO A 225 -11.36 8.26 20.32
N ASN A 226 -10.14 7.79 20.60
CA ASN A 226 -8.95 8.65 20.74
C ASN A 226 -8.07 8.61 19.50
N ALA A 227 -7.82 7.40 18.96
CA ALA A 227 -6.98 7.21 17.80
C ALA A 227 -7.52 6.05 16.96
N LYS A 228 -7.55 6.22 15.65
CA LYS A 228 -7.96 5.17 14.71
C LYS A 228 -6.75 4.67 13.94
N PRO A 229 -6.75 3.39 13.51
CA PRO A 229 -5.78 2.91 12.53
C PRO A 229 -5.78 3.84 11.32
N LEU A 230 -4.59 4.14 10.79
CA LEU A 230 -4.44 5.10 9.71
C LEU A 230 -3.62 4.47 8.58
N LEU A 231 -4.21 4.38 7.39
CA LEU A 231 -3.52 3.93 6.18
C LEU A 231 -3.28 5.13 5.26
N GLU A 232 -2.02 5.50 5.12
CA GLU A 232 -1.57 6.51 4.18
C GLU A 232 -1.19 5.84 2.86
N VAL A 233 -1.80 6.28 1.75
CA VAL A 233 -1.55 5.74 0.41
C VAL A 233 -1.07 6.86 -0.50
N SER A 234 0.12 6.66 -1.10
CA SER A 234 0.63 7.56 -2.14
C SER A 234 0.41 6.96 -3.52
N PHE A 235 0.01 7.76 -4.47
CA PHE A 235 -0.31 7.32 -5.82
C PHE A 235 -0.04 8.38 -6.87
N ILE A 236 0.06 7.95 -8.11
CA ILE A 236 0.09 8.83 -9.28
C ILE A 236 -1.11 8.52 -10.19
N LEU A 237 -1.51 9.49 -10.99
CA LEU A 237 -2.55 9.29 -12.01
C LEU A 237 -1.91 9.14 -13.38
N PRO A 238 -2.28 8.11 -14.17
CA PRO A 238 -1.77 7.97 -15.52
C PRO A 238 -2.28 9.10 -16.39
N ALA A 239 -1.39 9.70 -17.18
CA ALA A 239 -1.81 10.67 -18.18
C ALA A 239 -2.59 9.98 -19.30
N ARG A 240 -3.67 10.61 -19.74
CA ARG A 240 -4.50 10.13 -20.84
C ARG A 240 -4.45 11.12 -22.00
N ILE A 241 -4.19 10.60 -23.19
CA ILE A 241 -4.36 11.39 -24.43
C ILE A 241 -5.84 11.74 -24.56
N ASP A 242 -6.19 13.00 -24.42
CA ASP A 242 -7.57 13.50 -24.42
C ASP A 242 -8.01 14.03 -25.80
N ARG A 243 -7.04 14.37 -26.65
CA ARG A 243 -7.34 14.83 -28.02
C ARG A 243 -6.32 14.28 -29.00
N VAL A 244 -6.83 13.85 -30.14
CA VAL A 244 -6.02 13.46 -31.30
C VAL A 244 -6.60 14.17 -32.52
N SER A 245 -5.75 14.78 -33.31
CA SER A 245 -6.14 15.34 -34.62
C SER A 245 -5.07 15.06 -35.67
N LYS A 246 -5.50 14.92 -36.91
CA LYS A 246 -4.62 14.72 -38.07
C LYS A 246 -4.84 15.84 -39.09
N ILE A 247 -3.75 16.52 -39.48
CA ILE A 247 -3.76 17.53 -40.52
C ILE A 247 -2.62 17.19 -41.50
N GLY A 248 -2.98 16.73 -42.71
CA GLY A 248 -2.00 16.19 -43.62
C GLY A 248 -1.30 14.94 -43.07
N ASN A 249 0.03 14.98 -42.97
CA ASN A 249 0.85 13.94 -42.38
C ASN A 249 1.21 14.20 -40.89
N GLN A 250 0.67 15.26 -40.29
CA GLN A 250 0.91 15.61 -38.89
C GLN A 250 -0.19 15.04 -38.00
N PHE A 251 0.20 14.27 -36.97
CA PHE A 251 -0.63 13.89 -35.85
C PHE A 251 -0.34 14.82 -34.68
N LYS A 252 -1.41 15.38 -34.10
CA LYS A 252 -1.33 16.22 -32.91
C LYS A 252 -2.01 15.48 -31.78
N LEU A 253 -1.26 15.23 -30.71
CA LEU A 253 -1.71 14.55 -29.50
C LEU A 253 -1.70 15.56 -28.37
N SER A 254 -2.73 15.62 -27.55
CA SER A 254 -2.68 16.41 -26.33
C SER A 254 -3.14 15.62 -25.13
N PHE A 255 -2.61 16.00 -23.96
CA PHE A 255 -3.01 15.47 -22.65
C PHE A 255 -2.86 16.57 -21.60
N VAL A 256 -3.44 16.36 -20.42
CA VAL A 256 -3.26 17.23 -19.27
C VAL A 256 -2.15 16.64 -18.40
N ALA A 257 -1.06 17.41 -18.23
CA ALA A 257 -0.02 17.12 -17.26
C ALA A 257 -0.46 17.64 -15.89
N LEU A 258 -0.28 16.82 -14.86
CA LEU A 258 -0.58 17.16 -13.48
C LEU A 258 0.67 17.63 -12.73
N PRO A 259 0.52 18.44 -11.67
CA PRO A 259 1.66 18.90 -10.88
C PRO A 259 2.43 17.72 -10.26
N GLY A 260 3.74 17.87 -10.16
CA GLY A 260 4.59 16.91 -9.49
C GLY A 260 4.97 15.67 -10.30
N GLN A 261 4.60 15.57 -11.56
CA GLN A 261 4.84 14.39 -12.40
C GLN A 261 5.66 14.74 -13.63
N SER A 262 6.38 13.75 -14.14
CA SER A 262 7.10 13.81 -15.43
C SER A 262 6.41 12.93 -16.46
N TYR A 263 6.49 13.31 -17.73
CA TYR A 263 5.79 12.59 -18.79
C TYR A 263 6.67 12.36 -20.01
N THR A 264 6.54 11.16 -20.57
CA THR A 264 7.15 10.81 -21.86
C THR A 264 6.05 10.35 -22.81
N VAL A 265 6.00 10.94 -24.01
CA VAL A 265 5.13 10.45 -25.08
C VAL A 265 5.90 9.44 -25.91
N GLU A 266 5.33 8.27 -26.06
CA GLU A 266 5.96 7.16 -26.78
C GLU A 266 5.09 6.69 -27.94
N PHE A 267 5.72 6.05 -28.91
CA PHE A 267 5.06 5.47 -30.06
C PHE A 267 5.61 4.08 -30.40
N ARG A 268 4.82 3.31 -31.13
CA ARG A 268 5.25 2.10 -31.86
C ARG A 268 4.43 1.91 -33.13
N ASP A 269 5.03 1.29 -34.14
CA ASP A 269 4.39 1.10 -35.46
C ASP A 269 3.61 -0.22 -35.58
N ALA A 270 3.66 -1.10 -34.54
CA ALA A 270 2.88 -2.34 -34.49
C ALA A 270 2.21 -2.52 -33.12
N PHE A 271 0.96 -3.04 -33.09
CA PHE A 271 0.21 -3.18 -31.84
C PHE A 271 0.77 -4.24 -30.91
N SER A 272 1.16 -5.38 -31.44
CA SER A 272 1.56 -6.57 -30.67
C SER A 272 3.07 -6.86 -30.66
N THR A 273 3.84 -6.15 -31.49
CA THR A 273 5.28 -6.40 -31.64
C THR A 273 6.06 -5.09 -31.61
N GLY A 274 7.33 -5.17 -31.24
CA GLY A 274 8.23 -4.00 -31.17
C GLY A 274 8.23 -3.32 -29.79
N THR A 275 9.28 -2.57 -29.53
CA THR A 275 9.46 -1.76 -28.33
C THR A 275 8.81 -0.38 -28.49
N TRP A 276 8.34 0.18 -27.39
CA TRP A 276 7.95 1.59 -27.35
C TRP A 276 9.18 2.46 -27.52
N GLN A 277 9.08 3.47 -28.36
CA GLN A 277 10.14 4.44 -28.66
C GLN A 277 9.68 5.82 -28.18
N THR A 278 10.59 6.61 -27.62
CA THR A 278 10.29 7.97 -27.19
C THR A 278 10.05 8.85 -28.42
N LEU A 279 8.86 9.45 -28.47
CA LEU A 279 8.52 10.50 -29.43
C LEU A 279 8.91 11.88 -28.88
N ALA A 280 8.58 12.14 -27.61
CA ALA A 280 8.89 13.39 -26.94
C ALA A 280 9.02 13.14 -25.42
N ASP A 281 10.03 13.73 -24.83
CA ASP A 281 10.12 13.92 -23.39
C ASP A 281 9.48 15.28 -23.07
N ALA A 282 8.34 15.25 -22.38
CA ALA A 282 7.63 16.45 -21.97
C ALA A 282 8.16 17.01 -20.63
N GLY A 283 8.99 16.24 -19.93
CA GLY A 283 9.63 16.65 -18.68
C GLY A 283 8.68 16.75 -17.49
N TYR A 284 9.17 17.41 -16.43
CA TYR A 284 8.48 17.62 -15.16
C TYR A 284 7.57 18.85 -15.20
N PHE A 285 6.42 18.76 -14.56
CA PHE A 285 5.45 19.86 -14.42
C PHE A 285 5.23 20.22 -12.95
N ALA A 286 5.50 21.47 -12.59
CA ALA A 286 5.20 22.02 -11.27
C ALA A 286 3.73 22.43 -11.11
N GLU A 287 3.02 22.63 -12.22
CA GLU A 287 1.61 23.06 -12.27
C GLU A 287 0.86 22.28 -13.34
N THR A 288 -0.48 22.23 -13.21
CA THR A 288 -1.33 21.64 -14.27
C THR A 288 -1.11 22.37 -15.59
N ASN A 289 -0.78 21.63 -16.63
CA ASN A 289 -0.54 22.19 -17.96
C ASN A 289 -1.13 21.29 -19.04
N ARG A 290 -1.45 21.89 -20.19
CA ARG A 290 -1.84 21.16 -21.38
C ARG A 290 -0.63 20.96 -22.29
N VAL A 291 -0.25 19.72 -22.49
CA VAL A 291 0.86 19.33 -23.36
C VAL A 291 0.31 19.03 -24.75
N LEU A 292 0.98 19.55 -25.78
CA LEU A 292 0.72 19.28 -27.19
C LEU A 292 1.98 18.68 -27.81
N VAL A 293 1.87 17.47 -28.33
CA VAL A 293 2.96 16.81 -29.06
C VAL A 293 2.54 16.63 -30.51
N VAL A 294 3.46 16.90 -31.42
CA VAL A 294 3.24 16.75 -32.85
C VAL A 294 4.17 15.68 -33.40
N ASP A 295 3.59 14.68 -34.04
CA ASP A 295 4.33 13.65 -34.76
C ASP A 295 4.11 13.79 -36.27
N ILE A 296 5.22 13.66 -37.05
CA ILE A 296 5.18 13.56 -38.52
C ILE A 296 5.35 12.08 -38.85
N ALA A 297 4.24 11.33 -38.80
CA ALA A 297 4.27 9.90 -39.02
C ALA A 297 4.58 9.54 -40.48
N ALA A 298 5.67 8.78 -40.66
CA ALA A 298 6.02 8.17 -41.95
C ALA A 298 5.39 6.80 -42.15
N ALA A 299 4.95 6.14 -41.08
CA ALA A 299 4.33 4.82 -41.11
C ALA A 299 2.83 4.90 -41.47
N THR A 300 2.30 3.83 -42.05
CA THR A 300 0.85 3.70 -42.36
C THR A 300 0.01 3.53 -41.12
N GLN A 301 0.58 3.06 -40.01
CA GLN A 301 -0.06 2.84 -38.73
C GLN A 301 0.92 3.18 -37.62
N ARG A 302 0.43 3.86 -36.56
CA ARG A 302 1.22 4.17 -35.38
C ARG A 302 0.34 4.22 -34.15
N PHE A 303 0.82 3.67 -33.04
CA PHE A 303 0.18 3.66 -31.72
C PHE A 303 0.95 4.60 -30.80
N TYR A 304 0.23 5.27 -29.92
CA TYR A 304 0.81 6.26 -28.98
C TYR A 304 0.36 5.97 -27.57
N ARG A 305 1.25 6.25 -26.62
CA ARG A 305 0.90 6.30 -25.21
C ARG A 305 1.64 7.45 -24.51
N VAL A 306 1.14 7.86 -23.34
CA VAL A 306 1.85 8.72 -22.41
C VAL A 306 2.27 7.86 -21.23
N ALA A 307 3.56 7.86 -20.92
CA ALA A 307 4.11 7.26 -19.71
C ALA A 307 4.26 8.36 -18.66
N THR A 308 3.83 8.10 -17.44
CA THR A 308 3.93 8.97 -16.26
C THR A 308 5.04 8.43 -15.37
N HIS A 309 5.86 9.33 -14.81
CA HIS A 309 7.00 9.00 -13.95
C HIS A 309 6.99 9.85 -12.68
#